data_640ffa810ef073078b33786460b9e674
#
_entry.id   640ffa810ef073078b33786460b9e674
#
_cell.length_a   1.000
_cell.length_b   1.000
_cell.length_c   1.000
_cell.angle_alpha   90.00
_cell.angle_beta   90.00
_cell.angle_gamma   90.00
#
_symmetry.space_group_name_H-M   'P 1'
#
loop_
_entity.id
_entity.type
_entity.pdbx_description
1 polymer ?
#
loop_
_entity_poly.entity_id
_entity_poly.type
_entity_poly.pdbx_seq_one_letter_code
_entity_poly.pdbx_strand_id
1 'polypeptide(L)'
;MSLLALAYPRISKKDYKWINDFREENDELYRRVMEPHFALVFPVFNQRPETFIEEIKSRSADHHSINFVIRCAVMDKNAFTPYWHVYLVPDEGYSQIIKLHDSLYSGKLSHELRMDSPFIPHIEIANSVEKWTCKEWVDQINYLNLEIKGSIEELDVVEYHDERVETLEKIKLS
;
A
#
# COMPACT_ATOMS: atom_id res chain seq x y z
N MET A 1 13.24 -8.91 10.84
CA MET A 1 13.11 -9.24 9.42
C MET A 1 11.69 -9.71 9.15
N SER A 2 11.02 -9.10 8.21
CA SER A 2 9.69 -9.50 7.75
C SER A 2 9.59 -9.41 6.23
N LEU A 3 8.69 -10.20 5.64
CA LEU A 3 8.43 -10.21 4.20
C LEU A 3 7.09 -9.54 3.91
N LEU A 4 7.02 -8.74 2.86
CA LEU A 4 5.82 -8.06 2.40
C LEU A 4 5.65 -8.26 0.89
N ALA A 5 4.42 -8.09 0.41
CA ALA A 5 4.17 -7.89 -1.01
C ALA A 5 3.58 -6.49 -1.23
N LEU A 6 4.30 -5.67 -1.95
CA LEU A 6 3.96 -4.29 -2.25
C LEU A 6 3.67 -4.13 -3.75
N ALA A 7 2.93 -3.11 -4.10
CA ALA A 7 2.82 -2.65 -5.47
C ALA A 7 3.22 -1.17 -5.55
N TYR A 8 4.30 -0.88 -6.26
CA TYR A 8 4.69 0.48 -6.60
C TYR A 8 3.95 0.90 -7.87
N PRO A 9 2.97 1.80 -7.78
CA PRO A 9 2.11 2.08 -8.91
C PRO A 9 2.82 2.89 -9.98
N ARG A 10 2.45 2.66 -11.25
CA ARG A 10 2.80 3.57 -12.33
C ARG A 10 1.80 4.72 -12.36
N ILE A 11 2.26 5.89 -12.04
CA ILE A 11 1.50 7.15 -12.07
C ILE A 11 2.28 8.22 -12.83
N SER A 12 1.64 9.34 -13.16
CA SER A 12 2.32 10.44 -13.82
C SER A 12 3.45 11.02 -12.95
N LYS A 13 4.49 11.57 -13.58
CA LYS A 13 5.58 12.26 -12.85
C LYS A 13 5.07 13.42 -12.00
N LYS A 14 4.02 14.11 -12.46
CA LYS A 14 3.38 15.20 -11.74
C LYS A 14 2.73 14.69 -10.45
N ASP A 15 1.95 13.59 -10.54
CA ASP A 15 1.24 13.03 -9.39
C ASP A 15 2.23 12.40 -8.39
N TYR A 16 3.24 11.68 -8.89
CA TYR A 16 4.31 11.13 -8.07
C TYR A 16 5.04 12.23 -7.27
N LYS A 17 5.37 13.34 -7.95
CA LYS A 17 5.99 14.48 -7.28
C LYS A 17 5.08 15.08 -6.22
N TRP A 18 3.79 15.29 -6.53
CA TRP A 18 2.82 15.82 -5.58
C TRP A 18 2.70 14.94 -4.33
N ILE A 19 2.60 13.61 -4.51
CA ILE A 19 2.56 12.67 -3.39
C ILE A 19 3.83 12.78 -2.53
N ASN A 20 4.99 12.80 -3.15
CA ASN A 20 6.25 12.86 -2.41
C ASN A 20 6.48 14.21 -1.71
N ASP A 21 6.11 15.32 -2.35
CA ASP A 21 6.18 16.65 -1.71
C ASP A 21 5.27 16.67 -0.46
N PHE A 22 4.07 16.11 -0.56
CA PHE A 22 3.15 16.02 0.58
C PHE A 22 3.70 15.13 1.70
N ARG A 23 4.26 13.97 1.34
CA ARG A 23 4.91 13.05 2.28
C ARG A 23 6.13 13.67 2.94
N GLU A 24 6.90 14.47 2.21
CA GLU A 24 8.10 15.14 2.73
C GLU A 24 7.79 15.95 3.99
N GLU A 25 6.64 16.61 4.00
CA GLU A 25 6.22 17.51 5.08
C GLU A 25 5.40 16.81 6.16
N ASN A 26 4.72 15.70 5.83
CA ASN A 26 3.62 15.18 6.64
C ASN A 26 3.71 13.67 6.97
N ASP A 27 4.65 12.92 6.36
CA ASP A 27 4.86 11.50 6.65
C ASP A 27 6.13 11.30 7.49
N GLU A 28 5.96 11.30 8.79
CA GLU A 28 7.06 11.15 9.74
C GLU A 28 7.63 9.72 9.76
N LEU A 29 6.76 8.72 9.57
CA LEU A 29 7.12 7.32 9.82
C LEU A 29 7.78 6.62 8.62
N TYR A 30 7.25 6.80 7.41
CA TYR A 30 7.58 5.91 6.29
C TYR A 30 8.22 6.58 5.08
N ARG A 31 8.20 7.90 5.01
CA ARG A 31 8.72 8.65 3.87
C ARG A 31 10.14 8.27 3.47
N ARG A 32 11.01 8.02 4.46
CA ARG A 32 12.43 7.67 4.24
C ARG A 32 12.67 6.18 4.06
N VAL A 33 11.65 5.38 4.27
CA VAL A 33 11.74 3.91 4.28
C VAL A 33 11.22 3.32 2.98
N MET A 34 10.09 3.82 2.49
CA MET A 34 9.39 3.27 1.32
C MET A 34 8.88 4.37 0.41
N GLU A 35 8.97 4.13 -0.89
CA GLU A 35 8.30 4.93 -1.91
C GLU A 35 6.76 4.78 -1.81
N PRO A 36 5.97 5.67 -2.44
CA PRO A 36 4.51 5.53 -2.49
C PRO A 36 4.10 4.17 -3.04
N HIS A 37 3.30 3.41 -2.30
CA HIS A 37 2.95 2.03 -2.65
C HIS A 37 1.57 1.63 -2.11
N PHE A 38 1.01 0.55 -2.68
CA PHE A 38 -0.04 -0.24 -2.07
C PHE A 38 0.60 -1.42 -1.33
N ALA A 39 0.28 -1.61 -0.05
CA ALA A 39 0.67 -2.80 0.69
C ALA A 39 -0.40 -3.88 0.49
N LEU A 40 -0.06 -4.97 -0.21
CA LEU A 40 -1.00 -6.05 -0.53
C LEU A 40 -0.86 -7.26 0.40
N VAL A 41 0.33 -7.52 0.90
CA VAL A 41 0.58 -8.45 1.98
C VAL A 41 1.38 -7.73 3.05
N PHE A 42 0.81 -7.62 4.23
CA PHE A 42 1.41 -7.00 5.40
C PHE A 42 2.57 -7.83 5.97
N PRO A 43 3.41 -7.28 6.86
CA PRO A 43 4.59 -7.97 7.35
C PRO A 43 4.32 -9.38 7.85
N VAL A 44 4.93 -10.37 7.21
CA VAL A 44 4.92 -11.78 7.58
C VAL A 44 6.27 -12.12 8.19
N PHE A 45 6.26 -12.74 9.35
CA PHE A 45 7.45 -13.10 10.10
C PHE A 45 7.72 -14.62 10.03
N ASN A 46 8.97 -15.01 10.25
CA ASN A 46 9.38 -16.41 10.38
C ASN A 46 9.09 -17.28 9.14
N GLN A 47 9.01 -16.68 7.95
CA GLN A 47 8.93 -17.39 6.68
C GLN A 47 10.24 -17.31 5.90
N ARG A 48 10.52 -18.35 5.09
CA ARG A 48 11.65 -18.32 4.16
C ARG A 48 11.25 -17.52 2.91
N PRO A 49 12.14 -16.64 2.41
CA PRO A 49 11.88 -15.82 1.23
C PRO A 49 11.41 -16.62 0.02
N GLU A 50 12.04 -17.75 -0.27
CA GLU A 50 11.72 -18.58 -1.44
C GLU A 50 10.27 -19.09 -1.37
N THR A 51 9.83 -19.56 -0.19
CA THR A 51 8.47 -20.07 0.01
C THR A 51 7.43 -18.96 -0.10
N PHE A 52 7.75 -17.78 0.41
CA PHE A 52 6.88 -16.61 0.29
C PHE A 52 6.76 -16.15 -1.18
N ILE A 53 7.88 -16.04 -1.90
CA ILE A 53 7.91 -15.67 -3.33
C ILE A 53 7.08 -16.65 -4.17
N GLU A 54 7.26 -17.96 -3.95
CA GLU A 54 6.48 -18.99 -4.66
C GLU A 54 4.98 -18.85 -4.41
N GLU A 55 4.58 -18.57 -3.17
CA GLU A 55 3.17 -18.37 -2.83
C GLU A 55 2.61 -17.12 -3.50
N ILE A 56 3.31 -15.98 -3.45
CA ILE A 56 2.88 -14.75 -4.13
C ILE A 56 2.76 -14.98 -5.64
N LYS A 57 3.74 -15.62 -6.29
CA LYS A 57 3.69 -15.99 -7.72
C LYS A 57 2.47 -16.84 -8.04
N SER A 58 2.24 -17.88 -7.25
CA SER A 58 1.11 -18.81 -7.47
C SER A 58 -0.23 -18.11 -7.32
N ARG A 59 -0.39 -17.24 -6.32
CA ARG A 59 -1.67 -16.57 -6.03
C ARG A 59 -1.96 -15.37 -6.91
N SER A 60 -0.95 -14.78 -7.52
CA SER A 60 -1.11 -13.66 -8.45
C SER A 60 -1.17 -14.08 -9.93
N ALA A 61 -0.95 -15.36 -10.26
CA ALA A 61 -0.76 -15.85 -11.63
C ALA A 61 -1.93 -15.52 -12.58
N ASP A 62 -3.16 -15.56 -12.08
CA ASP A 62 -4.38 -15.29 -12.87
C ASP A 62 -4.85 -13.83 -12.79
N HIS A 63 -4.05 -12.96 -12.16
CA HIS A 63 -4.37 -11.54 -12.06
C HIS A 63 -3.69 -10.73 -13.16
N HIS A 64 -4.46 -9.86 -13.77
CA HIS A 64 -3.98 -8.92 -14.78
C HIS A 64 -3.59 -7.59 -14.12
N SER A 65 -2.87 -6.75 -14.87
CA SER A 65 -2.60 -5.37 -14.45
C SER A 65 -3.90 -4.63 -14.11
N ILE A 66 -3.86 -3.83 -13.05
CA ILE A 66 -5.03 -3.13 -12.51
C ILE A 66 -4.87 -1.64 -12.77
N ASN A 67 -5.78 -1.06 -13.56
CA ASN A 67 -5.89 0.39 -13.66
C ASN A 67 -6.69 0.91 -12.46
N PHE A 68 -6.29 2.07 -11.94
CA PHE A 68 -6.98 2.71 -10.84
C PHE A 68 -7.07 4.22 -11.03
N VAL A 69 -8.04 4.83 -10.35
CA VAL A 69 -8.14 6.28 -10.21
C VAL A 69 -8.39 6.62 -8.75
N ILE A 70 -7.62 7.57 -8.22
CA ILE A 70 -7.77 8.10 -6.87
C ILE A 70 -8.35 9.51 -6.95
N ARG A 71 -9.46 9.76 -6.24
CA ARG A 71 -10.10 11.09 -6.18
C ARG A 71 -10.34 11.57 -4.76
N CYS A 72 -10.01 10.78 -3.74
CA CYS A 72 -10.24 11.17 -2.36
C CYS A 72 -9.16 10.68 -1.41
N ALA A 73 -9.12 11.31 -0.25
CA ALA A 73 -8.37 10.85 0.91
C ALA A 73 -9.32 10.48 2.04
N VAL A 74 -8.88 9.54 2.87
CA VAL A 74 -9.52 9.15 4.12
C VAL A 74 -8.47 9.09 5.23
N MET A 75 -8.90 9.05 6.47
CA MET A 75 -8.00 8.81 7.59
C MET A 75 -8.42 7.56 8.35
N ASP A 76 -7.45 6.87 8.91
CA ASP A 76 -7.68 5.72 9.77
C ASP A 76 -6.75 5.76 10.98
N LYS A 77 -7.18 5.15 12.08
CA LYS A 77 -6.38 5.04 13.27
C LYS A 77 -5.61 3.72 13.27
N ASN A 78 -4.30 3.81 13.46
CA ASN A 78 -3.51 2.61 13.68
C ASN A 78 -3.98 1.86 14.94
N ALA A 79 -4.16 0.54 14.81
CA ALA A 79 -4.64 -0.30 15.91
C ALA A 79 -3.59 -0.51 17.02
N PHE A 80 -2.28 -0.32 16.70
CA PHE A 80 -1.16 -0.72 17.57
C PHE A 80 -0.31 0.46 18.04
N THR A 81 -0.46 1.62 17.42
CA THR A 81 0.33 2.82 17.71
C THR A 81 -0.59 4.02 17.96
N PRO A 82 -0.10 5.11 18.56
CA PRO A 82 -0.89 6.31 18.75
C PRO A 82 -1.19 7.08 17.47
N TYR A 83 -0.59 6.68 16.33
CA TYR A 83 -0.70 7.42 15.06
C TYR A 83 -2.04 7.25 14.38
N TRP A 84 -2.47 8.31 13.73
CA TRP A 84 -3.48 8.37 12.68
C TRP A 84 -2.78 8.49 11.35
N HIS A 85 -3.34 7.90 10.32
CA HIS A 85 -2.78 7.85 8.98
C HIS A 85 -3.74 8.49 7.98
N VAL A 86 -3.20 9.13 6.95
CA VAL A 86 -3.96 9.68 5.84
C VAL A 86 -3.66 8.86 4.59
N TYR A 87 -4.71 8.36 3.97
CA TYR A 87 -4.68 7.44 2.84
C TYR A 87 -5.30 8.05 1.61
N LEU A 88 -4.61 7.97 0.49
CA LEU A 88 -5.22 8.12 -0.83
C LEU A 88 -5.88 6.80 -1.22
N VAL A 89 -7.19 6.83 -1.47
CA VAL A 89 -7.97 5.62 -1.73
C VAL A 89 -8.53 5.66 -3.16
N PRO A 90 -8.32 4.59 -3.97
CA PRO A 90 -8.89 4.53 -5.30
C PRO A 90 -10.41 4.30 -5.25
N ASP A 91 -11.17 4.99 -6.08
CA ASP A 91 -12.59 4.73 -6.34
C ASP A 91 -12.79 3.88 -7.60
N GLU A 92 -11.88 3.97 -8.58
CA GLU A 92 -11.79 3.00 -9.68
C GLU A 92 -10.63 2.04 -9.43
N GLY A 93 -10.78 0.77 -9.80
CA GLY A 93 -9.79 -0.28 -9.52
C GLY A 93 -9.85 -0.86 -8.10
N TYR A 94 -10.62 -0.27 -7.20
CA TYR A 94 -10.75 -0.69 -5.81
C TYR A 94 -11.08 -2.18 -5.67
N SER A 95 -12.13 -2.64 -6.36
CA SER A 95 -12.56 -4.03 -6.26
C SER A 95 -11.55 -5.03 -6.83
N GLN A 96 -10.78 -4.64 -7.85
CA GLN A 96 -9.73 -5.48 -8.41
C GLN A 96 -8.56 -5.63 -7.44
N ILE A 97 -8.19 -4.55 -6.75
CA ILE A 97 -7.13 -4.58 -5.73
C ILE A 97 -7.57 -5.44 -4.54
N ILE A 98 -8.84 -5.34 -4.09
CA ILE A 98 -9.40 -6.23 -3.06
C ILE A 98 -9.29 -7.69 -3.49
N LYS A 99 -9.69 -8.03 -4.71
CA LYS A 99 -9.64 -9.42 -5.20
C LYS A 99 -8.21 -9.95 -5.28
N LEU A 100 -7.26 -9.12 -5.67
CA LEU A 100 -5.84 -9.48 -5.65
C LEU A 100 -5.37 -9.76 -4.23
N HIS A 101 -5.64 -8.85 -3.29
CA HIS A 101 -5.34 -9.04 -1.88
C HIS A 101 -5.93 -10.34 -1.33
N ASP A 102 -7.22 -10.59 -1.55
CA ASP A 102 -7.90 -11.81 -1.07
C ASP A 102 -7.27 -13.07 -1.69
N SER A 103 -6.90 -13.03 -2.97
CA SER A 103 -6.19 -14.13 -3.62
C SER A 103 -4.84 -14.42 -2.97
N LEU A 104 -4.06 -13.38 -2.68
CA LEU A 104 -2.75 -13.53 -2.02
C LEU A 104 -2.86 -14.22 -0.65
N TYR A 105 -3.96 -13.98 0.07
CA TYR A 105 -4.22 -14.61 1.36
C TYR A 105 -5.08 -15.90 1.28
N SER A 106 -5.41 -16.40 0.10
CA SER A 106 -6.27 -17.59 -0.05
C SER A 106 -5.54 -18.92 0.15
N GLY A 107 -4.21 -18.92 0.27
CA GLY A 107 -3.38 -20.12 0.36
C GLY A 107 -2.61 -20.25 1.67
N LYS A 108 -1.31 -20.45 1.56
CA LYS A 108 -0.42 -20.62 2.72
C LYS A 108 -0.38 -19.40 3.64
N LEU A 109 -0.71 -18.21 3.12
CA LEU A 109 -0.76 -16.98 3.90
C LEU A 109 -2.11 -16.72 4.57
N SER A 110 -3.07 -17.60 4.46
CA SER A 110 -4.43 -17.39 5.00
C SER A 110 -4.47 -17.13 6.52
N HIS A 111 -3.55 -17.73 7.26
CA HIS A 111 -3.43 -17.53 8.70
C HIS A 111 -2.73 -16.23 9.10
N GLU A 112 -2.10 -15.55 8.16
CA GLU A 112 -1.47 -14.23 8.33
C GLU A 112 -2.44 -13.08 8.04
N LEU A 113 -3.65 -13.39 7.51
CA LEU A 113 -4.66 -12.38 7.22
C LEU A 113 -5.08 -11.66 8.50
N ARG A 114 -4.98 -10.35 8.48
CA ARG A 114 -5.40 -9.50 9.60
C ARG A 114 -6.92 -9.37 9.61
N MET A 115 -7.54 -9.95 10.64
CA MET A 115 -9.00 -9.92 10.85
C MET A 115 -9.46 -8.82 11.81
N ASP A 116 -8.53 -8.13 12.42
CA ASP A 116 -8.76 -7.05 13.39
C ASP A 116 -9.01 -5.67 12.73
N SER A 117 -8.75 -5.58 11.43
CA SER A 117 -8.91 -4.35 10.65
C SER A 117 -9.32 -4.70 9.22
N PRO A 118 -10.27 -3.97 8.60
CA PRO A 118 -10.61 -4.18 7.21
C PRO A 118 -9.44 -3.78 6.31
N PHE A 119 -9.25 -4.52 5.21
CA PHE A 119 -8.30 -4.11 4.19
C PHE A 119 -8.91 -2.96 3.35
N ILE A 120 -8.24 -1.83 3.35
CA ILE A 120 -8.56 -0.68 2.50
C ILE A 120 -7.39 -0.49 1.53
N PRO A 121 -7.55 -0.71 0.22
CA PRO A 121 -6.51 -0.37 -0.76
C PRO A 121 -6.15 1.11 -0.68
N HIS A 122 -4.88 1.43 -0.44
CA HIS A 122 -4.47 2.82 -0.29
C HIS A 122 -2.98 3.05 -0.56
N ILE A 123 -2.66 4.31 -0.83
CA ILE A 123 -1.30 4.85 -0.72
C ILE A 123 -1.27 5.77 0.50
N GLU A 124 -0.47 5.42 1.50
CA GLU A 124 -0.29 6.28 2.67
C GLU A 124 0.55 7.52 2.30
N ILE A 125 0.08 8.69 2.73
CA ILE A 125 0.74 9.96 2.40
C ILE A 125 1.06 10.85 3.60
N ALA A 126 0.48 10.57 4.76
CA ALA A 126 0.75 11.33 5.99
C ALA A 126 0.40 10.52 7.22
N ASN A 127 0.99 10.89 8.35
CA ASN A 127 0.66 10.34 9.65
C ASN A 127 0.93 11.36 10.75
N SER A 128 0.17 11.29 11.83
CA SER A 128 0.35 12.14 13.03
C SER A 128 -0.31 11.49 14.24
N VAL A 129 0.20 11.77 15.41
CA VAL A 129 -0.50 11.46 16.69
C VAL A 129 -1.68 12.38 16.93
N GLU A 130 -1.72 13.52 16.26
CA GLU A 130 -2.78 14.51 16.35
C GLU A 130 -3.88 14.27 15.32
N LYS A 131 -5.00 13.67 15.74
CA LYS A 131 -6.11 13.30 14.86
C LYS A 131 -6.69 14.47 14.06
N TRP A 132 -6.74 15.65 14.65
CA TRP A 132 -7.28 16.83 13.98
C TRP A 132 -6.39 17.34 12.87
N THR A 133 -5.07 17.20 13.00
CA THR A 133 -4.11 17.48 11.93
C THR A 133 -4.35 16.56 10.74
N CYS A 134 -4.52 15.26 10.97
CA CYS A 134 -4.88 14.33 9.89
C CYS A 134 -6.23 14.68 9.24
N LYS A 135 -7.23 15.08 10.06
CA LYS A 135 -8.55 15.50 9.54
C LYS A 135 -8.44 16.74 8.64
N GLU A 136 -7.66 17.73 9.05
CA GLU A 136 -7.41 18.93 8.24
C GLU A 136 -6.74 18.59 6.90
N TRP A 137 -5.75 17.70 6.88
CA TRP A 137 -5.13 17.24 5.65
C TRP A 137 -6.12 16.54 4.73
N VAL A 138 -6.94 15.64 5.27
CA VAL A 138 -8.00 14.96 4.50
C VAL A 138 -8.97 15.98 3.89
N ASP A 139 -9.44 16.96 4.67
CA ASP A 139 -10.37 17.98 4.19
C ASP A 139 -9.74 18.86 3.08
N GLN A 140 -8.47 19.25 3.25
CA GLN A 140 -7.74 20.00 2.23
C GLN A 140 -7.61 19.21 0.92
N ILE A 141 -7.22 17.93 1.01
CA ILE A 141 -7.06 17.06 -0.18
C ILE A 141 -8.42 16.87 -0.86
N ASN A 142 -9.46 16.59 -0.10
CA ASN A 142 -10.80 16.34 -0.65
C ASN A 142 -11.46 17.62 -1.21
N TYR A 143 -11.00 18.81 -0.80
CA TYR A 143 -11.39 20.07 -1.41
C TYR A 143 -10.74 20.30 -2.78
N LEU A 144 -9.57 19.71 -3.03
CA LEU A 144 -8.95 19.73 -4.35
C LEU A 144 -9.72 18.80 -5.29
N ASN A 145 -9.87 19.15 -6.55
CA ASN A 145 -10.37 18.23 -7.58
C ASN A 145 -9.25 17.25 -7.97
N LEU A 146 -8.83 16.44 -6.99
CA LEU A 146 -7.77 15.46 -7.18
C LEU A 146 -8.22 14.37 -8.15
N GLU A 147 -7.39 14.06 -9.14
CA GLU A 147 -7.56 12.89 -9.99
C GLU A 147 -6.16 12.32 -10.31
N ILE A 148 -5.79 11.24 -9.64
CA ILE A 148 -4.54 10.51 -9.88
C ILE A 148 -4.90 9.21 -10.60
N LYS A 149 -4.45 9.07 -11.85
CA LYS A 149 -4.61 7.86 -12.66
C LYS A 149 -3.33 7.06 -12.64
N GLY A 150 -3.46 5.75 -12.50
CA GLY A 150 -2.31 4.87 -12.48
C GLY A 150 -2.65 3.43 -12.76
N SER A 151 -1.62 2.59 -12.72
CA SER A 151 -1.74 1.15 -12.84
C SER A 151 -0.85 0.42 -11.85
N ILE A 152 -1.29 -0.77 -11.44
CA ILE A 152 -0.50 -1.78 -10.76
C ILE A 152 -0.17 -2.83 -11.80
N GLU A 153 1.10 -2.99 -12.16
CA GLU A 153 1.55 -3.91 -13.21
C GLU A 153 2.43 -5.03 -12.68
N GLU A 154 3.00 -4.82 -11.49
CA GLU A 154 3.86 -5.81 -10.84
C GLU A 154 3.72 -5.74 -9.33
N LEU A 155 4.07 -6.84 -8.67
CA LEU A 155 4.22 -6.95 -7.22
C LEU A 155 5.70 -7.05 -6.89
N ASP A 156 6.15 -6.24 -5.95
CA ASP A 156 7.46 -6.35 -5.37
C ASP A 156 7.38 -7.19 -4.08
N VAL A 157 8.02 -8.34 -4.06
CA VAL A 157 8.28 -9.06 -2.82
C VAL A 157 9.49 -8.41 -2.17
N VAL A 158 9.30 -7.88 -0.99
CA VAL A 158 10.33 -7.14 -0.28
C VAL A 158 10.63 -7.73 1.08
N GLU A 159 11.86 -7.57 1.52
CA GLU A 159 12.29 -7.79 2.89
C GLU A 159 12.40 -6.45 3.61
N TYR A 160 11.81 -6.38 4.79
CA TYR A 160 11.92 -5.22 5.68
C TYR A 160 12.75 -5.57 6.91
N HIS A 161 13.83 -4.82 7.10
CA HIS A 161 14.75 -5.00 8.21
C HIS A 161 15.43 -3.64 8.54
N ASP A 162 15.46 -3.27 9.80
CA ASP A 162 16.15 -2.06 10.30
C ASP A 162 15.83 -0.79 9.50
N GLU A 163 14.54 -0.51 9.32
CA GLU A 163 14.04 0.64 8.55
C GLU A 163 14.53 0.68 7.09
N ARG A 164 14.86 -0.47 6.53
CA ARG A 164 15.26 -0.64 5.13
C ARG A 164 14.36 -1.63 4.43
N VAL A 165 14.11 -1.35 3.18
CA VAL A 165 13.34 -2.22 2.28
C VAL A 165 14.25 -2.66 1.16
N GLU A 166 14.36 -3.98 0.97
CA GLU A 166 15.08 -4.59 -0.13
C GLU A 166 14.13 -5.42 -0.99
N THR A 167 14.08 -5.15 -2.28
CA THR A 167 13.29 -5.95 -3.22
C THR A 167 14.02 -7.25 -3.53
N LEU A 168 13.39 -8.37 -3.19
CA LEU A 168 13.89 -9.72 -3.44
C LEU A 168 13.46 -10.24 -4.81
N GLU A 169 12.23 -9.94 -5.22
CA GLU A 169 11.65 -10.44 -6.47
C GLU A 169 10.59 -9.46 -6.99
N LYS A 170 10.49 -9.34 -8.32
CA LYS A 170 9.43 -8.61 -9.01
C LYS A 170 8.58 -9.57 -9.82
N ILE A 171 7.28 -9.56 -9.57
CA ILE A 171 6.31 -10.48 -10.16
C ILE A 171 5.36 -9.66 -11.02
N LYS A 172 5.45 -9.83 -12.34
CA LYS A 172 4.54 -9.14 -13.27
C LYS A 172 3.15 -9.75 -13.21
N LEU A 173 2.16 -8.90 -13.19
CA LEU A 173 0.76 -9.26 -13.47
C LEU A 173 0.57 -9.38 -14.99
N SER A 174 -0.24 -10.35 -15.40
CA SER A 174 -0.48 -10.66 -16.83
C SER A 174 -1.30 -9.60 -17.56
#